data_9b6ce3ae71c39983a535d06c04a37b9c
#
_entry.id   9b6ce3ae71c39983a535d06c04a37b9c
#
_cell.length_a   1.000
_cell.length_b   1.000
_cell.length_c   1.000
_cell.angle_alpha   90.00
_cell.angle_beta   90.00
_cell.angle_gamma   90.00
#
_symmetry.space_group_name_H-M   'P 1'
#
loop_
_entity.id
_entity.type
_entity.pdbx_description
1 polymer ?
#
loop_
_entity_poly.entity_id
_entity_poly.type
_entity_poly.pdbx_seq_one_letter_code
_entity_poly.pdbx_strand_id
1 'polypeptide(L)'
;HLMVAYVDAVIADIERTVKKGMPVADTVFFGGGTPTRLAPELLASIVSAIPVTSNAEITIECNPDDVTVEMIKIYAAAGVNRISMGVQSMVDHVLQSLNRTHDPANVVKAIAAAREGGITSINLDLIYGVHGESVDDWRTTVEQTIALQPTHISAYGLTVEAGTPLAE
;
A
#
# COMPACT_ATOMS: atom_id res chain seq x y z
N HIS A 1 14.88 17.25 -6.58
CA HIS A 1 16.30 16.85 -6.75
C HIS A 1 16.68 15.68 -5.83
N LEU A 2 16.36 15.70 -4.53
CA LEU A 2 16.77 14.64 -3.60
C LEU A 2 16.10 13.29 -3.93
N MET A 3 14.81 13.28 -4.26
CA MET A 3 14.09 12.05 -4.61
C MET A 3 14.65 11.40 -5.89
N VAL A 4 15.01 12.17 -6.91
CA VAL A 4 15.63 11.64 -8.13
C VAL A 4 16.97 10.99 -7.81
N ALA A 5 17.85 11.69 -7.09
CA ALA A 5 19.15 11.14 -6.69
C ALA A 5 19.02 9.88 -5.81
N TYR A 6 17.99 9.82 -4.97
CA TYR A 6 17.67 8.62 -4.19
C TYR A 6 17.29 7.45 -5.10
N VAL A 7 16.39 7.69 -6.06
CA VAL A 7 15.94 6.66 -7.01
C VAL A 7 17.11 6.16 -7.87
N ASP A 8 17.95 7.08 -8.38
CA ASP A 8 19.16 6.72 -9.14
C ASP A 8 20.09 5.82 -8.32
N ALA A 9 20.28 6.13 -7.04
CA ALA A 9 21.11 5.33 -6.14
C ALA A 9 20.49 3.94 -5.90
N VAL A 10 19.17 3.84 -5.72
CA VAL A 10 18.45 2.56 -5.56
C VAL A 10 18.60 1.71 -6.81
N ILE A 11 18.38 2.27 -8.00
CA ILE A 11 18.52 1.56 -9.28
C ILE A 11 19.96 1.06 -9.46
N ALA A 12 20.95 1.91 -9.18
CA ALA A 12 22.36 1.52 -9.26
C ALA A 12 22.72 0.38 -8.29
N ASP A 13 22.09 0.33 -7.11
CA ASP A 13 22.28 -0.76 -6.15
C ASP A 13 21.62 -2.06 -6.62
N ILE A 14 20.41 -1.98 -7.18
CA ILE A 14 19.74 -3.13 -7.82
C ILE A 14 20.62 -3.69 -8.94
N GLU A 15 21.07 -2.86 -9.88
CA GLU A 15 21.93 -3.29 -10.99
C GLU A 15 23.22 -3.95 -10.51
N ARG A 16 23.85 -3.39 -9.49
CA ARG A 16 25.06 -3.96 -8.87
C ARG A 16 24.78 -5.33 -8.27
N THR A 17 23.61 -5.50 -7.64
CA THR A 17 23.19 -6.75 -7.00
C THR A 17 22.85 -7.80 -8.06
N VAL A 18 22.19 -7.40 -9.13
CA VAL A 18 21.92 -8.25 -10.30
C VAL A 18 23.21 -8.78 -10.91
N LYS A 19 24.21 -7.90 -11.11
CA LYS A 19 25.55 -8.30 -11.65
C LYS A 19 26.27 -9.29 -10.72
N LYS A 20 25.95 -9.31 -9.42
CA LYS A 20 26.49 -10.27 -8.44
C LYS A 20 25.71 -11.59 -8.38
N GLY A 21 24.70 -11.79 -9.21
CA GLY A 21 23.92 -13.03 -9.28
C GLY A 21 22.63 -12.99 -8.45
N MET A 22 22.01 -11.84 -8.27
CA MET A 22 20.66 -11.75 -7.70
C MET A 22 19.72 -12.65 -8.50
N PRO A 23 18.95 -13.55 -7.84
CA PRO A 23 17.98 -14.37 -8.54
C PRO A 23 16.84 -13.53 -9.09
N VAL A 24 16.18 -14.03 -10.14
CA VAL A 24 14.93 -13.49 -10.66
C VAL A 24 13.84 -13.66 -9.61
N ALA A 25 13.09 -12.59 -9.31
CA ALA A 25 12.10 -12.61 -8.24
C ALA A 25 10.74 -13.11 -8.73
N ASP A 26 10.08 -13.94 -7.95
CA ASP A 26 8.68 -14.34 -8.14
C ASP A 26 7.72 -13.37 -7.44
N THR A 27 8.21 -12.65 -6.44
CA THR A 27 7.43 -11.64 -5.71
C THR A 27 8.29 -10.42 -5.42
N VAL A 28 7.69 -9.22 -5.57
CA VAL A 28 8.30 -7.94 -5.18
C VAL A 28 7.29 -7.16 -4.35
N PHE A 29 7.76 -6.61 -3.25
CA PHE A 29 6.90 -5.83 -2.35
C PHE A 29 7.54 -4.48 -2.03
N PHE A 30 6.87 -3.41 -2.42
CA PHE A 30 7.23 -2.04 -2.08
C PHE A 30 6.44 -1.62 -0.85
N GLY A 31 7.10 -1.57 0.28
CA GLY A 31 6.51 -1.25 1.57
C GLY A 31 7.39 -0.34 2.43
N GLY A 32 6.99 -0.15 3.68
CA GLY A 32 7.63 0.76 4.63
C GLY A 32 7.32 2.22 4.34
N GLY A 33 7.32 3.11 5.32
CA GLY A 33 6.93 4.50 5.09
C GLY A 33 5.67 4.63 4.22
N THR A 34 5.81 5.29 3.06
CA THR A 34 4.72 5.40 2.07
C THR A 34 5.33 5.45 0.67
N PRO A 35 5.39 4.36 -0.08
CA PRO A 35 5.99 4.31 -1.41
C PRO A 35 5.40 5.33 -2.40
N THR A 36 4.08 5.59 -2.29
CA THR A 36 3.35 6.55 -3.12
C THR A 36 3.72 8.01 -2.89
N ARG A 37 4.61 8.32 -1.93
CA ARG A 37 5.23 9.65 -1.78
C ARG A 37 6.26 9.95 -2.88
N LEU A 38 6.77 8.94 -3.57
CA LEU A 38 7.55 9.14 -4.80
C LEU A 38 6.61 9.48 -5.96
N ALA A 39 7.09 10.30 -6.89
CA ALA A 39 6.38 10.48 -8.15
C ALA A 39 6.18 9.12 -8.82
N PRO A 40 5.01 8.84 -9.43
CA PRO A 40 4.69 7.54 -9.98
C PRO A 40 5.73 7.01 -10.97
N GLU A 41 6.28 7.88 -11.80
CA GLU A 41 7.30 7.53 -12.80
C GLU A 41 8.63 7.11 -12.15
N LEU A 42 8.97 7.74 -11.03
CA LEU A 42 10.18 7.40 -10.27
C LEU A 42 10.06 6.01 -9.62
N LEU A 43 8.90 5.71 -9.01
CA LEU A 43 8.67 4.39 -8.46
C LEU A 43 8.61 3.33 -9.57
N ALA A 44 7.94 3.62 -10.68
CA ALA A 44 7.87 2.75 -11.84
C ALA A 44 9.26 2.42 -12.41
N SER A 45 10.20 3.38 -12.39
CA SER A 45 11.57 3.14 -12.83
C SER A 45 12.32 2.14 -11.93
N ILE A 46 12.08 2.19 -10.60
CA ILE A 46 12.63 1.20 -9.67
C ILE A 46 12.03 -0.18 -9.95
N VAL A 47 10.70 -0.27 -10.12
CA VAL A 47 10.02 -1.54 -10.46
C VAL A 47 10.66 -2.17 -11.68
N SER A 48 10.85 -1.38 -12.75
CA SER A 48 11.41 -1.84 -14.02
C SER A 48 12.88 -2.30 -13.94
N ALA A 49 13.61 -1.89 -12.91
CA ALA A 49 15.00 -2.28 -12.70
C ALA A 49 15.16 -3.66 -12.04
N ILE A 50 14.09 -4.22 -11.46
CA ILE A 50 14.13 -5.49 -10.76
C ILE A 50 13.86 -6.64 -11.72
N PRO A 51 14.75 -7.65 -11.84
CA PRO A 51 14.49 -8.83 -12.66
C PRO A 51 13.40 -9.70 -12.01
N VAL A 52 12.30 -9.88 -12.74
CA VAL A 52 11.14 -10.65 -12.26
C VAL A 52 10.77 -11.75 -13.24
N THR A 53 10.12 -12.82 -12.74
CA THR A 53 9.53 -13.84 -13.62
C THR A 53 8.29 -13.28 -14.32
N SER A 54 7.87 -13.92 -15.41
CA SER A 54 6.69 -13.49 -16.19
C SER A 54 5.38 -13.47 -15.38
N ASN A 55 5.31 -14.21 -14.28
CA ASN A 55 4.14 -14.35 -13.42
C ASN A 55 4.36 -13.73 -12.03
N ALA A 56 5.38 -12.89 -11.87
CA ALA A 56 5.69 -12.30 -10.57
C ALA A 56 4.52 -11.48 -10.02
N GLU A 57 4.28 -11.58 -8.72
CA GLU A 57 3.43 -10.64 -8.00
C GLU A 57 4.25 -9.41 -7.63
N ILE A 58 3.83 -8.24 -8.11
CA ILE A 58 4.46 -6.96 -7.76
C ILE A 58 3.44 -6.12 -7.01
N THR A 59 3.67 -5.93 -5.71
CA THR A 59 2.79 -5.22 -4.79
C THR A 59 3.38 -3.86 -4.41
N ILE A 60 2.53 -2.82 -4.37
CA ILE A 60 2.84 -1.51 -3.80
C ILE A 60 1.88 -1.21 -2.65
N GLU A 61 2.42 -0.77 -1.51
CA GLU A 61 1.64 -0.15 -0.44
C GLU A 61 1.24 1.28 -0.80
N CYS A 62 0.01 1.66 -0.51
CA CYS A 62 -0.50 3.01 -0.75
C CYS A 62 -1.47 3.47 0.35
N ASN A 63 -1.54 4.79 0.52
CA ASN A 63 -2.64 5.40 1.25
C ASN A 63 -3.85 5.58 0.32
N PRO A 64 -5.08 5.40 0.81
CA PRO A 64 -6.27 5.67 0.00
C PRO A 64 -6.31 7.07 -0.61
N ASP A 65 -5.83 8.10 0.11
CA ASP A 65 -5.84 9.50 -0.35
C ASP A 65 -4.89 9.76 -1.54
N ASP A 66 -3.87 8.91 -1.73
CA ASP A 66 -2.87 9.10 -2.78
C ASP A 66 -3.28 8.47 -4.12
N VAL A 67 -4.26 7.55 -4.11
CA VAL A 67 -4.59 6.71 -5.27
C VAL A 67 -5.37 7.47 -6.32
N THR A 68 -4.80 7.57 -7.53
CA THR A 68 -5.47 8.10 -8.71
C THR A 68 -5.42 7.11 -9.87
N VAL A 69 -6.33 7.24 -10.82
CA VAL A 69 -6.38 6.39 -12.04
C VAL A 69 -5.07 6.50 -12.82
N GLU A 70 -4.54 7.72 -12.97
CA GLU A 70 -3.31 8.01 -13.69
C GLU A 70 -2.11 7.34 -13.05
N MET A 71 -1.99 7.44 -11.72
CA MET A 71 -0.93 6.78 -10.95
C MET A 71 -0.99 5.26 -11.13
N ILE A 72 -2.17 4.68 -11.01
CA ILE A 72 -2.35 3.23 -11.17
C ILE A 72 -2.01 2.77 -12.59
N LYS A 73 -2.38 3.54 -13.64
CA LYS A 73 -1.98 3.23 -15.01
C LYS A 73 -0.47 3.19 -15.20
N ILE A 74 0.26 4.12 -14.58
CA ILE A 74 1.73 4.16 -14.61
C ILE A 74 2.30 2.91 -13.93
N TYR A 75 1.78 2.54 -12.76
CA TYR A 75 2.22 1.35 -12.03
C TYR A 75 1.90 0.07 -12.80
N ALA A 76 0.69 -0.07 -13.33
CA ALA A 76 0.30 -1.22 -14.13
C ALA A 76 1.18 -1.38 -15.39
N ALA A 77 1.50 -0.26 -16.07
CA ALA A 77 2.42 -0.27 -17.22
C ALA A 77 3.85 -0.70 -16.84
N ALA A 78 4.28 -0.47 -15.60
CA ALA A 78 5.57 -0.93 -15.08
C ALA A 78 5.55 -2.40 -14.61
N GLY A 79 4.38 -3.07 -14.61
CA GLY A 79 4.23 -4.46 -14.22
C GLY A 79 3.64 -4.68 -12.81
N VAL A 80 3.30 -3.61 -12.08
CA VAL A 80 2.59 -3.74 -10.79
C VAL A 80 1.22 -4.36 -11.05
N ASN A 81 0.89 -5.41 -10.32
CA ASN A 81 -0.36 -6.15 -10.50
C ASN A 81 -1.16 -6.31 -9.20
N ARG A 82 -0.63 -5.84 -8.07
CA ARG A 82 -1.31 -5.84 -6.77
C ARG A 82 -1.04 -4.55 -6.00
N ILE A 83 -2.04 -4.06 -5.28
CA ILE A 83 -1.88 -2.97 -4.31
C ILE A 83 -2.38 -3.37 -2.93
N SER A 84 -1.71 -2.86 -1.88
CA SER A 84 -2.10 -2.98 -0.49
C SER A 84 -2.45 -1.60 0.05
N MET A 85 -3.71 -1.39 0.45
CA MET A 85 -4.18 -0.10 0.94
C MET A 85 -4.30 -0.09 2.46
N GLY A 86 -3.63 0.86 3.11
CA GLY A 86 -3.73 1.08 4.54
C GLY A 86 -5.05 1.75 4.93
N VAL A 87 -6.15 1.01 4.94
CA VAL A 87 -7.49 1.48 5.33
C VAL A 87 -7.59 1.67 6.84
N GLN A 88 -7.07 0.73 7.60
CA GLN A 88 -7.02 0.66 9.06
C GLN A 88 -8.41 0.50 9.68
N SER A 89 -9.36 1.42 9.46
CA SER A 89 -10.75 1.37 9.91
C SER A 89 -11.66 2.11 8.93
N MET A 90 -12.95 1.79 8.98
CA MET A 90 -14.01 2.53 8.27
C MET A 90 -14.83 3.41 9.23
N VAL A 91 -14.33 3.61 10.45
CA VAL A 91 -14.99 4.39 11.52
C VAL A 91 -14.10 5.57 11.92
N ASP A 92 -14.63 6.80 11.80
CA ASP A 92 -13.87 8.03 11.93
C ASP A 92 -13.13 8.19 13.26
N HIS A 93 -13.77 7.91 14.40
CA HIS A 93 -13.12 8.09 15.69
C HIS A 93 -12.01 7.05 15.93
N VAL A 94 -12.10 5.87 15.32
CA VAL A 94 -11.04 4.84 15.36
C VAL A 94 -9.85 5.29 14.53
N LEU A 95 -10.08 5.86 13.34
CA LEU A 95 -9.02 6.46 12.51
C LEU A 95 -8.31 7.61 13.23
N GLN A 96 -9.08 8.48 13.91
CA GLN A 96 -8.51 9.56 14.72
C GLN A 96 -7.60 9.04 15.83
N SER A 97 -7.99 7.97 16.51
CA SER A 97 -7.18 7.31 17.55
C SER A 97 -5.88 6.71 17.00
N LEU A 98 -5.84 6.38 15.72
CA LEU A 98 -4.65 5.92 14.98
C LEU A 98 -3.85 7.06 14.34
N ASN A 99 -4.17 8.32 14.63
CA ASN A 99 -3.61 9.51 13.96
C ASN A 99 -3.71 9.43 12.42
N ARG A 100 -4.80 8.82 11.91
CA ARG A 100 -5.12 8.79 10.48
C ARG A 100 -6.10 9.91 10.15
N THR A 101 -5.84 10.58 9.02
CA THR A 101 -6.63 11.74 8.57
C THR A 101 -7.44 11.47 7.32
N HIS A 102 -7.30 10.27 6.73
CA HIS A 102 -8.06 9.91 5.53
C HIS A 102 -9.54 9.70 5.87
N ASP A 103 -10.39 10.09 4.92
CA ASP A 103 -11.82 9.85 4.95
C ASP A 103 -12.12 8.42 4.45
N PRO A 104 -12.93 7.61 5.16
CA PRO A 104 -13.40 6.31 4.64
C PRO A 104 -14.00 6.37 3.24
N ALA A 105 -14.65 7.49 2.87
CA ALA A 105 -15.15 7.69 1.51
C ALA A 105 -14.04 7.70 0.44
N ASN A 106 -12.80 8.03 0.80
CA ASN A 106 -11.67 8.00 -0.11
C ASN A 106 -11.20 6.57 -0.40
N VAL A 107 -11.43 5.63 0.51
CA VAL A 107 -11.18 4.19 0.29
C VAL A 107 -12.01 3.69 -0.89
N VAL A 108 -13.29 4.05 -0.95
CA VAL A 108 -14.19 3.68 -2.05
C VAL A 108 -13.68 4.22 -3.39
N LYS A 109 -13.28 5.49 -3.42
CA LYS A 109 -12.72 6.15 -4.62
C LYS A 109 -11.40 5.49 -5.03
N ALA A 110 -10.52 5.19 -4.08
CA ALA A 110 -9.23 4.57 -4.32
C ALA A 110 -9.37 3.18 -4.96
N ILE A 111 -10.30 2.36 -4.47
CA ILE A 111 -10.59 1.04 -5.04
C ILE A 111 -11.15 1.17 -6.47
N ALA A 112 -12.05 2.12 -6.70
CA ALA A 112 -12.58 2.38 -8.03
C ALA A 112 -11.47 2.81 -8.99
N ALA A 113 -10.60 3.74 -8.57
CA ALA A 113 -9.45 4.20 -9.33
C ALA A 113 -8.45 3.08 -9.63
N ALA A 114 -8.20 2.18 -8.67
CA ALA A 114 -7.34 1.02 -8.86
C ALA A 114 -7.86 0.10 -9.96
N ARG A 115 -9.15 -0.24 -9.91
CA ARG A 115 -9.80 -1.10 -10.91
C ARG A 115 -9.82 -0.45 -12.30
N GLU A 116 -10.17 0.84 -12.36
CA GLU A 116 -10.17 1.62 -13.61
C GLU A 116 -8.76 1.75 -14.21
N GLY A 117 -7.75 1.88 -13.36
CA GLY A 117 -6.33 1.93 -13.76
C GLY A 117 -5.76 0.57 -14.18
N GLY A 118 -6.50 -0.54 -13.99
CA GLY A 118 -6.14 -1.87 -14.48
C GLY A 118 -5.60 -2.84 -13.41
N ILE A 119 -5.58 -2.46 -12.12
CA ILE A 119 -5.16 -3.34 -11.02
C ILE A 119 -6.40 -3.83 -10.28
N THR A 120 -6.64 -5.14 -10.35
CA THR A 120 -7.80 -5.79 -9.71
C THR A 120 -7.43 -6.60 -8.47
N SER A 121 -6.14 -6.93 -8.27
CA SER A 121 -5.66 -7.56 -7.05
C SER A 121 -5.46 -6.50 -5.97
N ILE A 122 -6.41 -6.39 -5.05
CA ILE A 122 -6.46 -5.33 -4.03
C ILE A 122 -6.54 -5.97 -2.66
N ASN A 123 -5.56 -5.64 -1.82
CA ASN A 123 -5.57 -5.93 -0.39
C ASN A 123 -5.97 -4.68 0.40
N LEU A 124 -6.79 -4.85 1.44
CA LEU A 124 -7.14 -3.81 2.38
C LEU A 124 -6.59 -4.19 3.76
N ASP A 125 -5.72 -3.34 4.31
CA ASP A 125 -5.11 -3.53 5.61
C ASP A 125 -5.98 -2.88 6.68
N LEU A 126 -6.39 -3.66 7.69
CA LEU A 126 -7.23 -3.25 8.80
C LEU A 126 -6.48 -3.43 10.13
N ILE A 127 -6.76 -2.56 11.10
CA ILE A 127 -6.24 -2.66 12.46
C ILE A 127 -7.43 -2.74 13.41
N TYR A 128 -7.41 -3.73 14.31
CA TYR A 128 -8.41 -3.89 15.37
C TYR A 128 -7.76 -3.81 16.76
N GLY A 129 -8.58 -3.59 17.77
CA GLY A 129 -8.12 -3.45 19.16
C GLY A 129 -7.55 -2.07 19.45
N VAL A 130 -8.02 -1.06 18.72
CA VAL A 130 -7.66 0.35 18.92
C VAL A 130 -8.34 0.88 20.17
N HIS A 131 -7.66 1.77 20.91
CA HIS A 131 -8.25 2.40 22.09
C HIS A 131 -9.56 3.11 21.75
N GLY A 132 -10.63 2.79 22.48
CA GLY A 132 -11.97 3.34 22.24
C GLY A 132 -12.77 2.64 21.13
N GLU A 133 -12.21 1.65 20.44
CA GLU A 133 -12.93 0.85 19.45
C GLU A 133 -13.87 -0.14 20.14
N SER A 134 -15.13 -0.15 19.74
CA SER A 134 -16.12 -1.14 20.16
C SER A 134 -16.18 -2.33 19.20
N VAL A 135 -16.80 -3.43 19.65
CA VAL A 135 -17.07 -4.59 18.77
C VAL A 135 -17.97 -4.20 17.59
N ASP A 136 -18.88 -3.25 17.79
CA ASP A 136 -19.75 -2.77 16.70
C ASP A 136 -19.01 -1.88 15.70
N ASP A 137 -18.01 -1.11 16.12
CA ASP A 137 -17.10 -0.38 15.22
C ASP A 137 -16.29 -1.34 14.34
N TRP A 138 -15.73 -2.37 14.98
CA TRP A 138 -15.00 -3.41 14.23
C TRP A 138 -15.91 -4.14 13.24
N ARG A 139 -17.12 -4.51 13.67
CA ARG A 139 -18.12 -5.12 12.77
C ARG A 139 -18.42 -4.20 11.58
N THR A 140 -18.67 -2.91 11.83
CA THR A 140 -18.90 -1.90 10.80
C THR A 140 -17.74 -1.83 9.82
N THR A 141 -16.51 -1.79 10.32
CA THR A 141 -15.30 -1.79 9.49
C THR A 141 -15.22 -3.02 8.59
N VAL A 142 -15.43 -4.22 9.15
CA VAL A 142 -15.37 -5.48 8.40
C VAL A 142 -16.47 -5.55 7.35
N GLU A 143 -17.71 -5.23 7.70
CA GLU A 143 -18.87 -5.29 6.78
C GLU A 143 -18.68 -4.32 5.61
N GLN A 144 -18.28 -3.07 5.88
CA GLN A 144 -18.02 -2.08 4.84
C GLN A 144 -16.85 -2.50 3.95
N THR A 145 -15.77 -3.04 4.53
CA THR A 145 -14.63 -3.53 3.78
C THR A 145 -15.00 -4.68 2.85
N ILE A 146 -15.78 -5.66 3.33
CA ILE A 146 -16.26 -6.79 2.51
C ILE A 146 -17.16 -6.29 1.38
N ALA A 147 -18.03 -5.30 1.63
CA ALA A 147 -18.90 -4.71 0.62
C ALA A 147 -18.13 -4.08 -0.56
N LEU A 148 -16.88 -3.66 -0.35
CA LEU A 148 -15.99 -3.13 -1.39
C LEU A 148 -15.39 -4.23 -2.28
N GLN A 149 -15.60 -5.50 -1.95
CA GLN A 149 -15.14 -6.68 -2.72
C GLN A 149 -13.63 -6.67 -3.03
N PRO A 150 -12.76 -6.50 -2.02
CA PRO A 150 -11.32 -6.68 -2.24
C PRO A 150 -11.00 -8.13 -2.55
N THR A 151 -9.83 -8.40 -3.13
CA THR A 151 -9.34 -9.78 -3.31
C THR A 151 -8.74 -10.35 -2.04
N HIS A 152 -8.29 -9.51 -1.12
CA HIS A 152 -7.68 -9.88 0.14
C HIS A 152 -7.95 -8.85 1.23
N ILE A 153 -7.97 -9.28 2.48
CA ILE A 153 -8.04 -8.44 3.67
C ILE A 153 -6.95 -8.93 4.64
N SER A 154 -6.11 -8.00 5.10
CA SER A 154 -5.18 -8.23 6.20
C SER A 154 -5.73 -7.56 7.45
N ALA A 155 -5.88 -8.30 8.55
CA ALA A 155 -6.35 -7.75 9.82
C ALA A 155 -5.28 -7.93 10.90
N TYR A 156 -4.85 -6.80 11.47
CA TYR A 156 -3.78 -6.75 12.47
C TYR A 156 -4.32 -6.31 13.82
N GLY A 157 -4.01 -7.07 14.89
CA GLY A 157 -4.22 -6.61 16.27
C GLY A 157 -3.24 -5.49 16.60
N LEU A 158 -3.74 -4.35 17.10
CA LEU A 158 -2.88 -3.26 17.51
C LEU A 158 -1.99 -3.69 18.67
N THR A 159 -0.68 -3.60 18.47
CA THR A 159 0.31 -3.76 19.55
C THR A 159 0.89 -2.39 19.88
N VAL A 160 0.74 -1.99 21.15
CA VAL A 160 1.27 -0.70 21.64
C VAL A 160 2.66 -0.94 22.21
N GLU A 161 3.66 -0.39 21.55
CA GLU A 161 5.06 -0.49 21.97
C GLU A 161 5.38 0.58 23.02
N ALA A 162 6.04 0.18 24.11
CA ALA A 162 6.44 1.10 25.17
C ALA A 162 7.39 2.21 24.64
N GLY A 163 7.18 3.42 25.12
CA GLY A 163 7.98 4.59 24.71
C GLY A 163 7.55 5.23 23.37
N THR A 164 6.40 4.85 22.85
CA THR A 164 5.77 5.51 21.71
C THR A 164 4.70 6.49 22.17
N PRO A 165 4.36 7.54 21.39
CA PRO A 165 3.26 8.45 21.72
C PRO A 165 1.91 7.76 21.90
N LEU A 166 1.72 6.60 21.31
CA LEU A 166 0.49 5.81 21.44
C LEU A 166 0.41 5.10 22.82
N ALA A 167 1.55 4.93 23.53
CA ALA A 167 1.63 4.31 24.84
C ALA A 167 1.43 5.33 26.00
N GLU A 168 1.44 6.64 25.73
CA GLU A 168 1.22 7.73 26.68
C GLU A 168 -0.26 8.12 26.78
#